data_4b8f6ffb4b8ebe01405466d40da85373
#
_entry.id   4b8f6ffb4b8ebe01405466d40da85373
#
_cell.length_a   1.000
_cell.length_b   1.000
_cell.length_c   1.000
_cell.angle_alpha   90.00
_cell.angle_beta   90.00
_cell.angle_gamma   90.00
#
_symmetry.space_group_name_H-M   'P 1'
#
loop_
_entity.id
_entity.type
_entity.pdbx_description
1 polymer ?
#
loop_
_entity_poly.entity_id
_entity_poly.type
_entity_poly.pdbx_seq_one_letter_code
_entity_poly.pdbx_strand_id
1 'polypeptide(L)'
;MEQEILENTPETFQRLINEANDHKDRYLRIEAESQNYKRRVEREKETAVKFANERFARDLIDTLDNFENSLKVEMPSDIRTGVELIYKTLLNTMKKHGVVECQIDTFDPNVHEAVSSVSAGMPTNTIVEVLRRGYLMEDRLLRPAAVILSK
;
A
#
# COMPACT_ATOMS: atom_id res chain seq x y z
N MET A 1 -24.53 -60.41 26.26
CA MET A 1 -24.83 -59.28 25.40
C MET A 1 -26.00 -58.58 26.05
N GLU A 2 -25.71 -57.76 27.04
CA GLU A 2 -26.70 -56.90 27.66
C GLU A 2 -26.79 -55.60 26.79
N GLN A 3 -27.90 -55.50 26.08
CA GLN A 3 -28.30 -54.23 25.51
C GLN A 3 -28.71 -53.35 26.66
N GLU A 4 -27.87 -52.34 26.97
CA GLU A 4 -28.21 -51.25 27.84
C GLU A 4 -29.43 -50.54 27.23
N ILE A 5 -30.61 -50.87 27.77
CA ILE A 5 -31.84 -50.14 27.48
C ILE A 5 -31.61 -48.75 28.11
N LEU A 6 -31.28 -47.77 27.26
CA LEU A 6 -31.26 -46.37 27.64
C LEU A 6 -32.63 -46.04 28.23
N GLU A 7 -32.73 -46.02 29.56
CA GLU A 7 -33.93 -45.57 30.24
C GLU A 7 -34.28 -44.17 29.78
N ASN A 8 -35.42 -44.04 29.12
CA ASN A 8 -36.00 -42.77 28.66
C ASN A 8 -36.51 -41.98 29.89
N THR A 9 -35.60 -41.56 30.74
CA THR A 9 -35.94 -40.73 31.89
C THR A 9 -35.99 -39.27 31.44
N PRO A 10 -36.85 -38.42 32.05
CA PRO A 10 -36.92 -37.00 31.77
C PRO A 10 -35.54 -36.28 31.89
N GLU A 11 -34.69 -36.75 32.79
CA GLU A 11 -33.34 -36.27 33.02
C GLU A 11 -32.41 -36.54 31.81
N THR A 12 -32.52 -37.73 31.21
CA THR A 12 -31.75 -38.11 30.01
C THR A 12 -32.14 -37.22 28.83
N PHE A 13 -33.44 -36.96 28.62
CA PHE A 13 -33.91 -36.03 27.58
C PHE A 13 -33.39 -34.61 27.79
N GLN A 14 -33.44 -34.10 29.02
CA GLN A 14 -32.95 -32.74 29.32
C GLN A 14 -31.45 -32.64 29.06
N ARG A 15 -30.66 -33.67 29.41
CA ARG A 15 -29.23 -33.70 29.11
C ARG A 15 -28.97 -33.68 27.61
N LEU A 16 -29.67 -34.49 26.82
CA LEU A 16 -29.52 -34.50 25.35
C LEU A 16 -29.91 -33.17 24.71
N ILE A 17 -30.96 -32.50 25.21
CA ILE A 17 -31.35 -31.17 24.74
C ILE A 17 -30.26 -30.16 25.06
N ASN A 18 -29.67 -30.17 26.24
CA ASN A 18 -28.59 -29.28 26.62
C ASN A 18 -27.35 -29.53 25.77
N GLU A 19 -26.94 -30.77 25.54
CA GLU A 19 -25.83 -31.15 24.66
C GLU A 19 -26.08 -30.68 23.23
N ALA A 20 -27.29 -30.87 22.70
CA ALA A 20 -27.67 -30.41 21.35
C ALA A 20 -27.60 -28.86 21.26
N ASN A 21 -28.03 -28.14 22.26
CA ASN A 21 -27.94 -26.68 22.32
C ASN A 21 -26.47 -26.21 22.36
N ASP A 22 -25.65 -26.87 23.21
CA ASP A 22 -24.20 -26.56 23.27
C ASP A 22 -23.51 -26.80 21.93
N HIS A 23 -23.84 -27.90 21.25
CA HIS A 23 -23.31 -28.19 19.91
C HIS A 23 -23.77 -27.13 18.88
N LYS A 24 -25.05 -26.71 18.95
CA LYS A 24 -25.58 -25.67 18.09
C LYS A 24 -24.87 -24.34 18.31
N ASP A 25 -24.65 -23.95 19.57
CA ASP A 25 -23.96 -22.70 19.90
C ASP A 25 -22.49 -22.72 19.44
N ARG A 26 -21.81 -23.86 19.64
CA ARG A 26 -20.44 -24.06 19.10
C ARG A 26 -20.43 -23.97 17.58
N TYR A 27 -21.38 -24.61 16.90
CA TYR A 27 -21.49 -24.56 15.45
C TYR A 27 -21.68 -23.12 14.96
N LEU A 28 -22.63 -22.38 15.55
CA LEU A 28 -22.88 -20.99 15.17
C LEU A 28 -21.65 -20.09 15.40
N ARG A 29 -20.91 -20.32 16.50
CA ARG A 29 -19.66 -19.62 16.76
C ARG A 29 -18.60 -19.92 15.70
N ILE A 30 -18.38 -21.21 15.40
CA ILE A 30 -17.41 -21.64 14.37
C ILE A 30 -17.81 -21.08 12.99
N GLU A 31 -19.08 -21.05 12.67
CA GLU A 31 -19.57 -20.48 11.42
C GLU A 31 -19.26 -18.96 11.34
N ALA A 32 -19.53 -18.22 12.41
CA ALA A 32 -19.22 -16.79 12.48
C ALA A 32 -17.70 -16.52 12.38
N GLU A 33 -16.89 -17.31 13.09
CA GLU A 33 -15.43 -17.23 13.01
C GLU A 33 -14.92 -17.56 11.60
N SER A 34 -15.47 -18.59 10.95
CA SER A 34 -15.14 -18.95 9.57
C SER A 34 -15.47 -17.85 8.57
N GLN A 35 -16.64 -17.22 8.73
CA GLN A 35 -17.03 -16.08 7.87
C GLN A 35 -16.09 -14.88 8.08
N ASN A 36 -15.75 -14.55 9.32
CA ASN A 36 -14.81 -13.48 9.63
C ASN A 36 -13.42 -13.80 9.08
N TYR A 37 -12.95 -15.03 9.21
CA TYR A 37 -11.68 -15.48 8.63
C TYR A 37 -11.66 -15.34 7.10
N LYS A 38 -12.71 -15.79 6.41
CA LYS A 38 -12.84 -15.66 4.95
C LYS A 38 -12.77 -14.20 4.51
N ARG A 39 -13.50 -13.30 5.20
CA ARG A 39 -13.47 -11.85 4.89
C ARG A 39 -12.09 -11.24 5.11
N ARG A 40 -11.38 -11.67 6.17
CA ARG A 40 -10.02 -11.21 6.44
C ARG A 40 -9.06 -11.66 5.34
N VAL A 41 -9.07 -12.96 5.01
CA VAL A 41 -8.19 -13.53 3.96
C VAL A 41 -8.42 -12.87 2.60
N GLU A 42 -9.68 -12.58 2.24
CA GLU A 42 -9.96 -11.90 0.97
C GLU A 42 -9.38 -10.48 0.95
N ARG A 43 -9.50 -9.70 2.03
CA ARG A 43 -8.87 -8.38 2.15
C ARG A 43 -7.35 -8.45 2.10
N GLU A 44 -6.75 -9.41 2.79
CA GLU A 44 -5.30 -9.63 2.77
C GLU A 44 -4.82 -9.98 1.36
N LYS A 45 -5.55 -10.83 0.64
CA LYS A 45 -5.29 -11.19 -0.75
C LYS A 45 -5.40 -9.97 -1.67
N GLU A 46 -6.47 -9.19 -1.58
CA GLU A 46 -6.65 -7.95 -2.36
C GLU A 46 -5.47 -7.00 -2.12
N THR A 47 -5.06 -6.81 -0.86
CA THR A 47 -3.92 -5.97 -0.49
C THR A 47 -2.62 -6.53 -1.05
N ALA A 48 -2.40 -7.83 -0.94
CA ALA A 48 -1.20 -8.48 -1.47
C ALA A 48 -1.09 -8.35 -2.99
N VAL A 49 -2.21 -8.51 -3.72
CA VAL A 49 -2.26 -8.31 -5.18
C VAL A 49 -2.01 -6.84 -5.54
N LYS A 50 -2.66 -5.90 -4.84
CA LYS A 50 -2.52 -4.46 -5.05
C LYS A 50 -1.06 -4.00 -4.95
N PHE A 51 -0.31 -4.52 -3.99
CA PHE A 51 1.08 -4.14 -3.73
C PHE A 51 2.13 -5.18 -4.15
N ALA A 52 1.74 -6.18 -4.95
CA ALA A 52 2.65 -7.24 -5.41
C ALA A 52 3.92 -6.68 -6.12
N ASN A 53 3.76 -5.57 -6.83
CA ASN A 53 4.83 -4.94 -7.60
C ASN A 53 5.54 -3.80 -6.85
N GLU A 54 5.28 -3.60 -5.56
CA GLU A 54 5.86 -2.49 -4.79
C GLU A 54 7.39 -2.48 -4.85
N ARG A 55 8.01 -3.64 -4.63
CA ARG A 55 9.47 -3.76 -4.66
C ARG A 55 10.04 -3.44 -6.04
N PHE A 56 9.43 -3.99 -7.07
CA PHE A 56 9.84 -3.73 -8.46
C PHE A 56 9.67 -2.24 -8.81
N ALA A 57 8.57 -1.61 -8.36
CA ALA A 57 8.36 -0.18 -8.58
C ALA A 57 9.43 0.68 -7.88
N ARG A 58 9.86 0.31 -6.67
CA ARG A 58 10.96 0.99 -5.96
C ARG A 58 12.28 0.92 -6.76
N ASP A 59 12.62 -0.26 -7.28
CA ASP A 59 13.84 -0.45 -8.08
C ASP A 59 13.78 0.37 -9.39
N LEU A 60 12.59 0.51 -10.01
CA LEU A 60 12.39 1.37 -11.19
C LEU A 60 12.50 2.87 -10.90
N ILE A 61 12.15 3.32 -9.69
CA ILE A 61 12.29 4.72 -9.29
C ILE A 61 13.77 5.15 -9.35
N ASP A 62 14.70 4.30 -8.94
CA ASP A 62 16.13 4.61 -9.04
C ASP A 62 16.59 4.75 -10.50
N THR A 63 15.98 3.99 -11.41
CA THR A 63 16.21 4.14 -12.86
C THR A 63 15.68 5.49 -13.38
N LEU A 64 14.50 5.95 -12.90
CA LEU A 64 13.95 7.26 -13.23
C LEU A 64 14.88 8.38 -12.77
N ASP A 65 15.43 8.31 -11.55
CA ASP A 65 16.40 9.28 -11.05
C ASP A 65 17.64 9.37 -11.97
N ASN A 66 18.14 8.23 -12.46
CA ASN A 66 19.26 8.20 -13.38
C ASN A 66 18.95 8.89 -14.71
N PHE A 67 17.74 8.71 -15.27
CA PHE A 67 17.30 9.44 -16.45
C PHE A 67 17.19 10.95 -16.17
N GLU A 68 16.60 11.33 -15.04
CA GLU A 68 16.46 12.73 -14.67
C GLU A 68 17.84 13.40 -14.49
N ASN A 69 18.79 12.74 -13.86
CA ASN A 69 20.15 13.22 -13.71
C ASN A 69 20.87 13.30 -15.06
N SER A 70 20.66 12.35 -15.96
CA SER A 70 21.22 12.38 -17.30
C SER A 70 20.71 13.60 -18.09
N LEU A 71 19.45 13.98 -17.92
CA LEU A 71 18.85 15.16 -18.57
C LEU A 71 19.41 16.50 -18.06
N LYS A 72 20.06 16.52 -16.88
CA LYS A 72 20.75 17.72 -16.35
C LYS A 72 22.11 17.98 -17.00
N VAL A 73 22.69 16.98 -17.66
CA VAL A 73 23.98 17.06 -18.34
C VAL A 73 23.78 17.68 -19.73
N GLU A 74 24.76 18.47 -20.19
CA GLU A 74 24.77 18.97 -21.56
C GLU A 74 24.93 17.81 -22.56
N MET A 75 24.03 17.75 -23.54
CA MET A 75 24.02 16.74 -24.59
C MET A 75 23.42 17.31 -25.88
N PRO A 76 23.73 16.72 -27.04
CA PRO A 76 23.10 17.09 -28.31
C PRO A 76 21.57 17.02 -28.24
N SER A 77 20.90 17.95 -28.93
CA SER A 77 19.43 18.11 -28.90
C SER A 77 18.68 16.82 -29.25
N ASP A 78 19.18 16.08 -30.24
CA ASP A 78 18.55 14.87 -30.74
C ASP A 78 18.60 13.76 -29.69
N ILE A 79 19.75 13.64 -29.00
CA ILE A 79 19.93 12.68 -27.90
C ILE A 79 19.03 13.07 -26.73
N ARG A 80 18.97 14.36 -26.35
CA ARG A 80 18.10 14.87 -25.30
C ARG A 80 16.64 14.52 -25.56
N THR A 81 16.16 14.76 -26.79
CA THR A 81 14.79 14.43 -27.18
C THR A 81 14.49 12.94 -27.06
N GLY A 82 15.43 12.08 -27.45
CA GLY A 82 15.29 10.64 -27.29
C GLY A 82 15.22 10.20 -25.83
N VAL A 83 16.09 10.74 -24.97
CA VAL A 83 16.11 10.41 -23.53
C VAL A 83 14.83 10.91 -22.84
N GLU A 84 14.37 12.12 -23.17
CA GLU A 84 13.11 12.65 -22.64
C GLU A 84 11.91 11.80 -23.03
N LEU A 85 11.88 11.28 -24.25
CA LEU A 85 10.81 10.39 -24.71
C LEU A 85 10.79 9.08 -23.91
N ILE A 86 11.96 8.48 -23.67
CA ILE A 86 12.11 7.26 -22.87
C ILE A 86 11.65 7.53 -21.43
N TYR A 87 12.11 8.62 -20.82
CA TYR A 87 11.73 9.03 -19.46
C TYR A 87 10.21 9.20 -19.33
N LYS A 88 9.59 9.97 -20.24
CA LYS A 88 8.13 10.17 -20.25
C LYS A 88 7.36 8.86 -20.46
N THR A 89 7.87 7.98 -21.31
CA THR A 89 7.26 6.67 -21.57
C THR A 89 7.29 5.80 -20.30
N LEU A 90 8.42 5.79 -19.59
CA LEU A 90 8.56 5.05 -18.33
C LEU A 90 7.64 5.59 -17.25
N LEU A 91 7.57 6.92 -17.06
CA LEU A 91 6.64 7.55 -16.13
C LEU A 91 5.18 7.19 -16.43
N ASN A 92 4.78 7.25 -17.71
CA ASN A 92 3.43 6.87 -18.12
C ASN A 92 3.13 5.39 -17.86
N THR A 93 4.12 4.53 -18.04
CA THR A 93 3.99 3.11 -17.73
C THR A 93 3.80 2.89 -16.24
N MET A 94 4.61 3.52 -15.39
CA MET A 94 4.47 3.44 -13.94
C MET A 94 3.11 3.96 -13.47
N LYS A 95 2.62 5.07 -14.05
CA LYS A 95 1.29 5.62 -13.76
C LYS A 95 0.16 4.63 -14.08
N LYS A 96 0.26 3.87 -15.18
CA LYS A 96 -0.72 2.81 -15.51
C LYS A 96 -0.75 1.69 -14.46
N HIS A 97 0.34 1.51 -13.73
CA HIS A 97 0.46 0.53 -12.64
C HIS A 97 0.25 1.14 -11.25
N GLY A 98 -0.38 2.31 -11.18
CA GLY A 98 -0.75 2.96 -9.92
C GLY A 98 0.38 3.70 -9.23
N VAL A 99 1.55 3.85 -9.87
CA VAL A 99 2.67 4.61 -9.31
C VAL A 99 2.64 6.04 -9.85
N VAL A 100 2.52 7.01 -8.95
CA VAL A 100 2.40 8.44 -9.28
C VAL A 100 3.41 9.26 -8.48
N GLU A 101 3.81 10.41 -9.03
CA GLU A 101 4.65 11.37 -8.31
C GLU A 101 3.88 12.02 -7.15
N CYS A 102 4.58 12.31 -6.05
CA CYS A 102 4.03 13.11 -4.96
C CYS A 102 3.74 14.53 -5.47
N GLN A 103 2.62 15.11 -5.02
CA GLN A 103 2.32 16.51 -5.28
C GLN A 103 3.33 17.39 -4.53
N ILE A 104 3.79 18.46 -5.16
CA ILE A 104 4.83 19.37 -4.64
C ILE A 104 4.33 20.82 -4.42
N ASP A 105 3.02 21.05 -4.52
CA ASP A 105 2.43 22.39 -4.40
C ASP A 105 2.51 22.93 -2.97
N THR A 106 2.40 22.04 -1.98
CA THR A 106 2.43 22.38 -0.56
C THR A 106 3.25 21.32 0.19
N PHE A 107 4.06 21.76 1.15
CA PHE A 107 4.81 20.84 1.99
C PHE A 107 3.87 20.01 2.87
N ASP A 108 3.99 18.68 2.74
CA ASP A 108 3.30 17.71 3.58
C ASP A 108 4.35 16.74 4.17
N PRO A 109 4.53 16.72 5.51
CA PRO A 109 5.49 15.82 6.16
C PRO A 109 5.24 14.32 5.92
N ASN A 110 4.04 13.93 5.50
CA ASN A 110 3.71 12.53 5.22
C ASN A 110 4.32 12.02 3.91
N VAL A 111 4.57 12.91 2.95
CA VAL A 111 5.04 12.58 1.60
C VAL A 111 6.31 13.31 1.18
N HIS A 112 6.76 14.30 1.99
CA HIS A 112 7.96 15.08 1.74
C HIS A 112 8.95 14.98 2.89
N GLU A 113 10.22 14.94 2.54
CA GLU A 113 11.35 15.00 3.47
C GLU A 113 12.10 16.34 3.26
N ALA A 114 12.06 17.20 4.27
CA ALA A 114 12.81 18.46 4.24
C ALA A 114 14.28 18.19 4.55
N VAL A 115 15.13 18.29 3.54
CA VAL A 115 16.59 18.04 3.67
C VAL A 115 17.29 19.29 4.19
N SER A 116 16.83 20.48 3.78
CA SER A 116 17.43 21.77 4.16
C SER A 116 16.39 22.89 4.11
N SER A 117 16.74 24.05 4.68
CA SER A 117 15.96 25.27 4.56
C SER A 117 16.85 26.45 4.16
N VAL A 118 16.34 27.33 3.28
CA VAL A 118 17.05 28.48 2.77
C VAL A 118 16.17 29.74 2.90
N SER A 119 16.81 30.90 3.04
CA SER A 119 16.10 32.18 3.02
C SER A 119 15.83 32.58 1.55
N ALA A 120 14.62 32.32 1.09
CA ALA A 120 14.23 32.54 -0.33
C ALA A 120 13.25 33.70 -0.53
N GLY A 121 12.91 34.46 0.52
CA GLY A 121 11.93 35.56 0.44
C GLY A 121 10.48 35.06 0.20
N MET A 122 10.24 33.78 0.38
CA MET A 122 8.93 33.13 0.29
C MET A 122 8.37 32.85 1.70
N PRO A 123 7.07 32.61 1.83
CA PRO A 123 6.49 32.18 3.11
C PRO A 123 7.22 30.94 3.66
N THR A 124 7.35 30.87 4.99
CA THR A 124 7.96 29.74 5.68
C THR A 124 7.26 28.42 5.31
N ASN A 125 8.02 27.35 5.17
CA ASN A 125 7.56 26.02 4.74
C ASN A 125 7.06 25.95 3.28
N THR A 126 7.40 26.90 2.43
CA THR A 126 7.18 26.77 0.99
C THR A 126 8.30 25.91 0.38
N ILE A 127 7.96 25.00 -0.52
CA ILE A 127 8.95 24.21 -1.27
C ILE A 127 9.66 25.13 -2.26
N VAL A 128 10.95 25.31 -2.06
CA VAL A 128 11.81 26.14 -2.91
C VAL A 128 12.39 25.30 -4.05
N GLU A 129 12.81 24.09 -3.75
CA GLU A 129 13.43 23.18 -4.71
C GLU A 129 13.12 21.73 -4.37
N VAL A 130 12.97 20.90 -5.40
CA VAL A 130 12.84 19.46 -5.29
C VAL A 130 14.16 18.82 -5.71
N LEU A 131 14.90 18.30 -4.73
CA LEU A 131 16.18 17.63 -4.98
C LEU A 131 15.98 16.23 -5.56
N ARG A 132 14.92 15.54 -5.11
CA ARG A 132 14.60 14.19 -5.51
C ARG A 132 13.09 13.98 -5.48
N ARG A 133 12.52 13.46 -6.54
CA ARG A 133 11.07 13.26 -6.65
C ARG A 133 10.60 12.14 -5.72
N GLY A 134 9.43 12.33 -5.12
CA GLY A 134 8.73 11.34 -4.32
C GLY A 134 7.71 10.57 -5.16
N TYR A 135 7.40 9.36 -4.75
CA TYR A 135 6.45 8.49 -5.45
C TYR A 135 5.53 7.76 -4.48
N LEU A 136 4.28 7.65 -4.89
CA LEU A 136 3.23 6.87 -4.22
C LEU A 136 2.82 5.71 -5.13
N MET A 137 2.46 4.58 -4.53
CA MET A 137 1.74 3.52 -5.21
C MET A 137 0.35 3.43 -4.61
N GLU A 138 -0.63 3.90 -5.39
CA GLU A 138 -1.98 4.13 -4.90
C GLU A 138 -1.97 5.07 -3.68
N ASP A 139 -2.24 4.54 -2.48
CA ASP A 139 -2.27 5.24 -1.19
C ASP A 139 -1.02 5.01 -0.32
N ARG A 140 -0.05 4.21 -0.80
CA ARG A 140 1.16 3.87 -0.06
C ARG A 140 2.36 4.66 -0.55
N LEU A 141 3.06 5.31 0.37
CA LEU A 141 4.31 5.99 0.07
C LEU A 141 5.41 4.99 -0.29
N LEU A 142 5.95 5.07 -1.51
CA LEU A 142 7.12 4.33 -1.94
C LEU A 142 8.40 5.03 -1.50
N ARG A 143 8.48 6.34 -1.75
CA ARG A 143 9.62 7.18 -1.39
C ARG A 143 9.16 8.63 -1.22
N PRO A 144 9.54 9.33 -0.15
CA PRO A 144 9.24 10.75 0.01
C PRO A 144 10.00 11.59 -1.03
N ALA A 145 9.45 12.74 -1.38
CA ALA A 145 10.20 13.74 -2.14
C ALA A 145 11.17 14.48 -1.20
N ALA A 146 12.45 14.53 -1.59
CA ALA A 146 13.45 15.30 -0.88
C ALA A 146 13.38 16.76 -1.34
N VAL A 147 13.07 17.68 -0.44
CA VAL A 147 12.80 19.09 -0.76
C VAL A 147 13.63 20.05 0.08
N ILE A 148 13.85 21.24 -0.46
CA ILE A 148 14.39 22.41 0.26
C ILE A 148 13.22 23.34 0.55
N LEU A 149 13.09 23.78 1.79
CA LEU A 149 12.03 24.68 2.22
C LEU A 149 12.52 26.12 2.38
N SER A 150 11.59 27.06 2.26
CA SER A 150 11.80 28.46 2.65
C SER A 150 11.78 28.57 4.19
N LYS A 151 12.72 29.36 4.70
CA LYS A 151 12.89 29.67 6.13
C LYS A 151 12.29 31.01 6.49
#